data_7d4ad993a2ec5d2c383bf2a63e290368
#
_entry.id   7d4ad993a2ec5d2c383bf2a63e290368
#
_cell.length_a   1.000
_cell.length_b   1.000
_cell.length_c   1.000
_cell.angle_alpha   90.00
_cell.angle_beta   90.00
_cell.angle_gamma   90.00
#
_symmetry.space_group_name_H-M   'P 1'
#
loop_
_entity.id
_entity.type
_entity.pdbx_description
1 polymer ?
#
loop_
_entity_poly.entity_id
_entity_poly.type
_entity_poly.pdbx_seq_one_letter_code
_entity_poly.pdbx_strand_id
1 'polypeptide(L)'
;MATKKKDKKPSETPLMKQYNQIKAKHPQAMLLFRVGDFYETFGEDAVKASKILGIVLTKRKNGSASHIELGGFPHHSLNTYLPKLVKAGMR
;
A
#
# COMPACT_ATOMS: atom_id res chain seq x y z
N MET A 1 -1.50 31.67 -5.04
CA MET A 1 -1.49 31.14 -4.92
C MET A 1 -1.59 30.50 -4.71
N ALA A 2 -1.62 30.53 -4.74
CA ALA A 2 -1.85 29.77 -4.47
C ALA A 2 -1.72 29.07 -4.23
N THR A 3 -1.82 29.11 -4.34
CA THR A 3 -1.85 28.37 -4.10
C THR A 3 -1.83 27.65 -3.71
N LYS A 4 -1.89 27.73 -3.83
CA LYS A 4 -1.95 27.08 -3.50
C LYS A 4 -2.24 26.25 -3.23
N LYS A 5 -2.48 26.18 -3.44
CA LYS A 5 -2.82 25.58 -3.15
C LYS A 5 -2.78 24.75 -3.21
N LYS A 6 -2.70 24.74 -3.61
CA LYS A 6 -2.61 24.12 -3.66
C LYS A 6 -2.29 23.18 -3.78
N ASP A 7 -1.88 23.14 -4.13
CA ASP A 7 -1.52 22.21 -4.31
C ASP A 7 -1.55 21.25 -3.51
N LYS A 8 -1.77 21.45 -2.99
CA LYS A 8 -1.99 20.47 -2.09
C LYS A 8 -2.67 19.28 -2.67
N LYS A 9 -2.37 18.14 -2.16
CA LYS A 9 -2.98 16.94 -2.60
C LYS A 9 -4.27 16.80 -1.90
N PRO A 10 -5.31 17.23 -2.51
CA PRO A 10 -6.57 17.29 -1.81
C PRO A 10 -7.13 15.93 -1.48
N SER A 11 -6.63 14.91 -2.13
CA SER A 11 -7.33 13.65 -2.10
C SER A 11 -6.69 12.59 -1.24
N GLU A 12 -5.57 12.91 -0.61
CA GLU A 12 -4.89 11.88 0.15
C GLU A 12 -5.57 11.68 1.50
N THR A 13 -5.99 10.44 1.78
CA THR A 13 -6.60 10.11 3.06
C THR A 13 -5.53 10.05 4.15
N PRO A 14 -5.92 10.15 5.44
CA PRO A 14 -4.94 10.03 6.52
C PRO A 14 -4.15 8.74 6.46
N LEU A 15 -4.79 7.63 6.12
CA LEU A 15 -4.11 6.35 5.99
C LEU A 15 -3.04 6.41 4.90
N MET A 16 -3.40 6.94 3.74
CA MET A 16 -2.46 7.02 2.63
C MET A 16 -1.34 7.99 2.90
N LYS A 17 -1.63 9.07 3.61
CA LYS A 17 -0.59 10.01 4.00
C LYS A 17 0.44 9.33 4.88
N GLN A 18 -0.01 8.55 5.85
CA GLN A 18 0.88 7.83 6.74
C GLN A 18 1.67 6.77 5.98
N TYR A 19 1.00 6.03 5.10
CA TYR A 19 1.65 5.02 4.27
C TYR A 19 2.76 5.65 3.44
N ASN A 20 2.46 6.76 2.77
CA ASN A 20 3.42 7.43 1.89
C ASN A 20 4.59 8.00 2.66
N GLN A 21 4.37 8.49 3.87
CA GLN A 21 5.46 9.00 4.70
C GLN A 21 6.45 7.90 5.06
N ILE A 22 5.94 6.73 5.42
CA ILE A 22 6.80 5.60 5.76
C ILE A 22 7.49 5.08 4.51
N LYS A 23 6.75 4.97 3.40
CA LYS A 23 7.30 4.48 2.15
C LYS A 23 8.45 5.37 1.67
N ALA A 24 8.35 6.67 1.87
CA ALA A 24 9.40 7.60 1.46
C ALA A 24 10.71 7.33 2.19
N LYS A 25 10.63 6.81 3.40
CA LYS A 25 11.83 6.46 4.18
C LYS A 25 12.41 5.12 3.75
N HIS A 26 11.60 4.28 3.14
CA HIS A 26 12.02 2.93 2.74
C HIS A 26 11.52 2.64 1.33
N PRO A 27 11.98 3.42 0.33
CA PRO A 27 11.38 3.35 -0.99
C PRO A 27 11.56 2.00 -1.69
N GLN A 28 12.55 1.22 -1.30
CA GLN A 28 12.79 -0.06 -1.94
C GLN A 28 12.14 -1.22 -1.21
N ALA A 29 11.54 -0.96 -0.06
CA ALA A 29 10.87 -2.00 0.71
C ALA A 29 9.41 -2.09 0.32
N MET A 30 8.88 -3.31 0.34
CA MET A 30 7.45 -3.49 0.22
C MET A 30 6.84 -3.26 1.60
N LEU A 31 5.98 -2.27 1.68
CA LEU A 31 5.41 -1.87 2.96
C LEU A 31 4.08 -2.58 3.17
N LEU A 32 4.03 -3.40 4.21
CA LEU A 32 2.79 -4.05 4.64
C LEU A 32 2.26 -3.29 5.84
N PHE A 33 1.07 -2.74 5.69
CA PHE A 33 0.49 -1.86 6.69
C PHE A 33 -0.62 -2.59 7.42
N ARG A 34 -0.51 -2.70 8.74
CA ARG A 34 -1.55 -3.37 9.52
C ARG A 34 -2.78 -2.47 9.61
N VAL A 35 -3.88 -2.96 9.09
CA VAL A 35 -5.15 -2.24 9.12
C VAL A 35 -6.19 -3.22 9.66
N GLY A 36 -6.60 -3.04 10.92
CA GLY A 36 -7.49 -3.98 11.54
C GLY A 36 -6.88 -5.37 11.58
N ASP A 37 -7.58 -6.34 11.02
CA ASP A 37 -7.12 -7.72 11.01
C ASP A 37 -6.35 -8.09 9.75
N PHE A 38 -6.03 -7.09 8.91
CA PHE A 38 -5.35 -7.33 7.64
C PHE A 38 -4.02 -6.62 7.60
N TYR A 39 -3.10 -7.17 6.80
CA TYR A 39 -2.00 -6.41 6.26
C TYR A 39 -2.39 -5.95 4.87
N GLU A 40 -2.21 -4.67 4.60
CA GLU A 40 -2.56 -4.08 3.32
C GLU A 40 -1.35 -3.38 2.73
N THR A 41 -1.29 -3.38 1.40
CA THR A 41 -0.27 -2.66 0.69
C THR A 41 -0.94 -1.95 -0.49
N PHE A 42 -0.30 -0.90 -0.99
CA PHE A 42 -0.96 0.01 -1.92
C PHE A 42 -0.07 0.31 -3.10
N GLY A 43 -0.68 0.76 -4.19
CA GLY A 43 0.05 1.22 -5.36
C GLY A 43 0.86 0.11 -6.01
N GLU A 44 2.09 0.43 -6.34
CA GLU A 44 2.98 -0.53 -6.99
C GLU A 44 3.26 -1.74 -6.12
N ASP A 45 3.34 -1.53 -4.80
CA ASP A 45 3.55 -2.65 -3.89
C ASP A 45 2.38 -3.63 -3.96
N ALA A 46 1.17 -3.11 -4.09
CA ALA A 46 -0.01 -3.96 -4.21
C ALA A 46 0.02 -4.78 -5.49
N VAL A 47 0.43 -4.15 -6.59
CA VAL A 47 0.55 -4.87 -7.86
C VAL A 47 1.57 -5.99 -7.76
N LYS A 48 2.73 -5.69 -7.19
CA LYS A 48 3.78 -6.69 -7.03
C LYS A 48 3.35 -7.82 -6.10
N ALA A 49 2.71 -7.45 -4.98
CA ALA A 49 2.26 -8.46 -4.01
C ALA A 49 1.23 -9.38 -4.63
N SER A 50 0.30 -8.84 -5.41
CA SER A 50 -0.74 -9.67 -6.01
C SER A 50 -0.13 -10.69 -6.97
N LYS A 51 0.91 -10.30 -7.70
CA LYS A 51 1.57 -11.22 -8.63
C LYS A 51 2.36 -12.30 -7.90
N ILE A 52 3.06 -11.91 -6.84
CA ILE A 52 3.92 -12.85 -6.12
C ILE A 52 3.10 -13.79 -5.26
N LEU A 53 2.10 -13.26 -4.58
CA LEU A 53 1.34 -14.02 -3.60
C LEU A 53 0.06 -14.63 -4.16
N GLY A 54 -0.39 -14.17 -5.31
CA GLY A 54 -1.65 -14.63 -5.87
C GLY A 54 -2.88 -14.06 -5.16
N ILE A 55 -2.71 -12.96 -4.45
CA ILE A 55 -3.83 -12.33 -3.76
C ILE A 55 -4.57 -11.40 -4.70
N VAL A 56 -5.82 -11.10 -4.33
CA VAL A 56 -6.67 -10.27 -5.17
C VAL A 56 -6.17 -8.84 -5.15
N LEU A 57 -6.07 -8.25 -6.33
CA LEU A 57 -5.74 -6.84 -6.48
C LEU A 57 -7.05 -6.09 -6.73
N THR A 58 -7.31 -5.10 -5.90
CA THR A 58 -8.50 -4.27 -6.03
C THR A 58 -8.09 -2.83 -5.97
N LYS A 59 -9.05 -1.93 -5.89
CA LYS A 59 -8.78 -0.51 -5.83
C LYS A 59 -9.52 0.09 -4.65
N ARG A 60 -8.88 1.07 -4.06
CA ARG A 60 -9.44 1.79 -2.95
C ARG A 60 -9.54 3.26 -3.32
N LYS A 61 -10.62 3.89 -2.89
CA LYS A 61 -10.77 5.33 -3.08
C LYS A 61 -9.71 6.05 -2.24
N ASN A 62 -9.00 6.95 -2.89
CA ASN A 62 -7.93 7.70 -2.25
C ASN A 62 -8.29 9.18 -2.31
N GLY A 63 -9.26 9.57 -1.49
CA GLY A 63 -9.76 10.93 -1.50
C GLY A 63 -10.92 11.07 -2.45
N SER A 64 -11.16 12.27 -2.94
CA SER A 64 -12.41 12.58 -3.61
C SER A 64 -12.51 12.06 -5.04
N ALA A 65 -11.39 11.95 -5.75
CA ALA A 65 -11.46 11.68 -7.16
C ALA A 65 -10.54 10.58 -7.66
N SER A 66 -9.61 10.13 -6.86
CA SER A 66 -8.63 9.17 -7.31
C SER A 66 -8.81 7.83 -6.65
N HIS A 67 -8.20 6.83 -7.26
CA HIS A 67 -8.18 5.48 -6.71
C HIS A 67 -6.75 4.99 -6.69
N ILE A 68 -6.48 4.05 -5.79
CA ILE A 68 -5.16 3.46 -5.68
C ILE A 68 -5.33 1.95 -5.56
N GLU A 69 -4.40 1.22 -6.14
CA GLU A 69 -4.41 -0.23 -6.06
C GLU A 69 -4.26 -0.66 -4.61
N LEU A 70 -4.94 -1.74 -4.26
CA LEU A 70 -4.95 -2.27 -2.91
C LEU A 70 -4.85 -3.78 -2.98
N GLY A 71 -3.92 -4.33 -2.23
CA GLY A 71 -3.83 -5.78 -2.01
C GLY A 71 -3.66 -6.02 -0.53
N GLY A 72 -4.14 -7.16 -0.07
CA GLY A 72 -4.01 -7.47 1.35
C GLY A 72 -4.33 -8.91 1.66
N PHE A 73 -4.05 -9.28 2.89
CA PHE A 73 -4.34 -10.63 3.39
C PHE A 73 -4.54 -10.55 4.90
N PRO A 74 -5.24 -11.55 5.47
CA PRO A 74 -5.43 -11.57 6.93
C PRO A 74 -4.09 -11.63 7.66
N HIS A 75 -3.99 -10.89 8.78
CA HIS A 75 -2.71 -10.80 9.46
C HIS A 75 -2.18 -12.14 9.94
N HIS A 76 -3.09 -13.09 10.24
CA HIS A 76 -2.65 -14.41 10.71
C HIS A 76 -2.02 -15.24 9.59
N SER A 77 -2.11 -14.77 8.35
CA SER A 77 -1.49 -15.46 7.22
C SER A 77 -0.09 -14.94 6.90
N LEU A 78 0.43 -14.04 7.71
CA LEU A 78 1.75 -13.44 7.45
C LEU A 78 2.83 -14.52 7.34
N ASN A 79 2.79 -15.53 8.22
CA ASN A 79 3.81 -16.57 8.20
C ASN A 79 3.76 -17.43 6.93
N THR A 80 2.63 -17.42 6.23
CA THR A 80 2.50 -18.11 4.95
C THR A 80 3.03 -17.25 3.81
N TYR A 81 2.72 -15.96 3.82
CA TYR A 81 3.02 -15.08 2.70
C TYR A 81 4.38 -14.41 2.78
N LEU A 82 4.84 -14.08 3.98
CA LEU A 82 6.12 -13.39 4.11
C LEU A 82 7.29 -14.14 3.48
N PRO A 83 7.42 -15.47 3.69
CA PRO A 83 8.51 -16.20 3.04
C PRO A 83 8.47 -16.10 1.52
N LYS A 84 7.28 -16.04 0.93
CA LYS A 84 7.16 -15.93 -0.51
C LYS A 84 7.68 -14.58 -1.02
N LEU A 85 7.42 -13.53 -0.26
CA LEU A 85 7.94 -12.21 -0.61
C LEU A 85 9.45 -12.15 -0.49
N VAL A 86 9.99 -12.71 0.58
CA VAL A 86 11.44 -12.74 0.78
C VAL A 86 12.11 -13.54 -0.32
N LYS A 87 11.54 -14.68 -0.68
CA LYS A 87 12.09 -15.55 -1.72
C LYS A 87 12.06 -14.85 -3.08
N ALA A 88 11.10 -13.97 -3.30
CA ALA A 88 11.02 -13.20 -4.54
C ALA A 88 11.93 -11.98 -4.54
N GLY A 89 12.70 -11.77 -3.47
CA GLY A 89 13.64 -10.65 -3.39
C GLY A 89 13.04 -9.37 -2.86
N MET A 90 11.84 -9.42 -2.30
CA MET A 90 11.24 -8.24 -1.71
C MET A 90 11.82 -7.96 -0.34
N ARG A 91 11.83 -6.69 0.01
CA ARG A 91 12.31 -6.26 1.32
C ARG A 91 11.20 -5.65 2.13
#